data_9dcd5e4b5c1c75105d1954913c685f63
#
_entry.id   9dcd5e4b5c1c75105d1954913c685f63
#
_cell.length_a   1.000
_cell.length_b   1.000
_cell.length_c   1.000
_cell.angle_alpha   90.00
_cell.angle_beta   90.00
_cell.angle_gamma   90.00
#
_symmetry.space_group_name_H-M   'P 1'
#
loop_
_entity.id
_entity.type
_entity.pdbx_description
1 polymer ?
#
loop_
_entity_poly.entity_id
_entity_poly.type
_entity_poly.pdbx_seq_one_letter_code
_entity_poly.pdbx_strand_id
1 'polypeptide(L)'
;MYQKIYDVVEKRGRVKTGIFLNGEETGLKYLVEEDCFFYPDGKKAKETAGELLKKTVADAVETGVVKVGNQEIFVETYEKNPRLVILGGGHVSIPVAEIGKLLGFHITVMDDREDFVTKERFPQADERITGDFETLPEKIPPYENAWYVVVIRGHLGDSACARAILKRPFAYFGMIGSKTKVRITREKLLAEGFTEDQVNSIHAPIGLPIGGQMPAEIAVSIMAEIVQEKNRHFRTYCDEEVEAAIRLGAAGTMVTIIEKKGSSPRGTGSKMFVFRDGRTVGSIGGGKVEFEAGKYASQVQAVETRIYELGQGKGDLGVICGGTVRVLFEPVNAGKNMPGLA
;
A
#
# COMPACT_ATOMS: atom_id res chain seq x y z
N MET A 1 1.41 1.77 -20.40
CA MET A 1 0.34 1.54 -19.42
C MET A 1 0.85 1.62 -17.98
N TYR A 2 1.68 0.70 -17.49
CA TYR A 2 2.17 0.70 -16.10
C TYR A 2 2.89 1.99 -15.72
N GLN A 3 3.71 2.57 -16.62
CA GLN A 3 4.33 3.88 -16.37
C GLN A 3 3.28 4.95 -16.04
N LYS A 4 2.16 4.98 -16.78
CA LYS A 4 1.06 5.92 -16.51
C LYS A 4 0.38 5.65 -15.16
N ILE A 5 0.24 4.39 -14.75
CA ILE A 5 -0.25 4.03 -13.40
C ILE A 5 0.64 4.69 -12.34
N TYR A 6 1.96 4.49 -12.42
CA TYR A 6 2.91 5.06 -11.47
C TYR A 6 2.94 6.60 -11.51
N ASP A 7 2.82 7.21 -12.69
CA ASP A 7 2.74 8.67 -12.82
C ASP A 7 1.50 9.24 -12.13
N VAL A 8 0.36 8.55 -12.23
CA VAL A 8 -0.88 8.97 -11.55
C VAL A 8 -0.76 8.76 -10.05
N VAL A 9 -0.21 7.63 -9.60
CA VAL A 9 0.05 7.38 -8.17
C VAL A 9 0.98 8.45 -7.59
N GLU A 10 2.02 8.86 -8.34
CA GLU A 10 2.94 9.90 -7.90
C GLU A 10 2.22 11.26 -7.71
N LYS A 11 1.31 11.61 -8.63
CA LYS A 11 0.59 12.88 -8.62
C LYS A 11 -0.58 12.92 -7.62
N ARG A 12 -1.34 11.81 -7.54
CA ARG A 12 -2.64 11.77 -6.84
C ARG A 12 -2.64 10.88 -5.59
N GLY A 13 -1.53 10.16 -5.31
CA GLY A 13 -1.40 9.26 -4.18
C GLY A 13 -2.01 7.89 -4.39
N ARG A 14 -2.99 7.74 -5.28
CA ARG A 14 -3.64 6.46 -5.61
C ARG A 14 -4.19 6.45 -7.02
N VAL A 15 -4.45 5.26 -7.55
CA VAL A 15 -5.17 5.02 -8.80
C VAL A 15 -5.91 3.69 -8.77
N LYS A 16 -7.13 3.66 -9.30
CA LYS A 16 -7.93 2.46 -9.43
C LYS A 16 -7.91 1.96 -10.87
N THR A 17 -7.70 0.65 -11.05
CA THR A 17 -7.67 0.03 -12.38
C THR A 17 -8.57 -1.17 -12.42
N GLY A 18 -9.05 -1.52 -13.63
CA GLY A 18 -9.72 -2.79 -13.89
C GLY A 18 -9.24 -3.38 -15.21
N ILE A 19 -9.19 -4.70 -15.28
CA ILE A 19 -8.81 -5.44 -16.50
C ILE A 19 -9.72 -6.64 -16.72
N PHE A 20 -10.19 -6.83 -17.95
CA PHE A 20 -10.90 -8.05 -18.32
C PHE A 20 -9.95 -9.26 -18.35
N LEU A 21 -10.37 -10.34 -17.70
CA LEU A 21 -9.59 -11.58 -17.60
C LEU A 21 -10.03 -12.66 -18.61
N ASN A 22 -11.23 -12.52 -19.17
CA ASN A 22 -11.82 -13.49 -20.10
C ASN A 22 -12.68 -12.79 -21.16
N GLY A 23 -13.08 -13.57 -22.18
CA GLY A 23 -13.93 -13.11 -23.27
C GLY A 23 -13.16 -12.37 -24.37
N GLU A 24 -13.90 -11.75 -25.29
CA GLU A 24 -13.34 -11.02 -26.45
C GLU A 24 -12.52 -9.79 -26.04
N GLU A 25 -12.81 -9.23 -24.89
CA GLU A 25 -12.16 -8.02 -24.37
C GLU A 25 -11.02 -8.31 -23.39
N THR A 26 -10.54 -9.56 -23.34
CA THR A 26 -9.41 -9.96 -22.48
C THR A 26 -8.23 -9.01 -22.66
N GLY A 27 -7.73 -8.45 -21.56
CA GLY A 27 -6.61 -7.52 -21.58
C GLY A 27 -6.98 -6.04 -21.74
N LEU A 28 -8.25 -5.70 -22.05
CA LEU A 28 -8.69 -4.32 -21.98
C LEU A 28 -8.59 -3.84 -20.52
N LYS A 29 -7.79 -2.81 -20.30
CA LYS A 29 -7.58 -2.20 -18.98
C LYS A 29 -8.08 -0.76 -18.95
N TYR A 30 -8.71 -0.38 -17.85
CA TYR A 30 -9.21 0.96 -17.57
C TYR A 30 -8.50 1.58 -16.37
N LEU A 31 -8.22 2.87 -16.47
CA LEU A 31 -7.57 3.70 -15.45
C LEU A 31 -8.53 4.81 -15.04
N VAL A 32 -9.02 4.76 -13.80
CA VAL A 32 -10.14 5.61 -13.34
C VAL A 32 -9.76 7.09 -13.34
N GLU A 33 -8.67 7.45 -12.70
CA GLU A 33 -8.28 8.84 -12.45
C GLU A 33 -7.92 9.62 -13.72
N GLU A 34 -7.66 8.91 -14.82
CA GLU A 34 -7.36 9.48 -16.12
C GLU A 34 -8.49 9.26 -17.15
N ASP A 35 -9.56 8.55 -16.75
CA ASP A 35 -10.66 8.12 -17.60
C ASP A 35 -10.20 7.57 -18.97
N CYS A 36 -9.20 6.68 -18.93
CA CYS A 36 -8.59 6.14 -20.14
C CYS A 36 -8.53 4.62 -20.18
N PHE A 37 -8.63 4.09 -21.40
CA PHE A 37 -8.56 2.67 -21.69
C PHE A 37 -7.23 2.32 -22.36
N PHE A 38 -6.71 1.15 -22.02
CA PHE A 38 -5.53 0.56 -22.64
C PHE A 38 -5.88 -0.80 -23.21
N TYR A 39 -5.59 -1.01 -24.48
CA TYR A 39 -5.68 -2.30 -25.13
C TYR A 39 -4.27 -2.77 -25.50
N PRO A 40 -3.90 -4.04 -25.25
CA PRO A 40 -2.56 -4.56 -25.53
C PRO A 40 -2.13 -4.41 -27.00
N ASP A 41 -3.09 -4.49 -27.92
CA ASP A 41 -2.87 -4.43 -29.38
C ASP A 41 -3.27 -3.09 -30.02
N GLY A 42 -3.61 -2.09 -29.21
CA GLY A 42 -3.98 -0.74 -29.69
C GLY A 42 -5.38 -0.62 -30.29
N LYS A 43 -6.21 -1.66 -30.19
CA LYS A 43 -7.62 -1.59 -30.60
C LYS A 43 -8.41 -0.59 -29.75
N LYS A 44 -9.52 -0.09 -30.28
CA LYS A 44 -10.48 0.69 -29.48
C LYS A 44 -11.42 -0.26 -28.74
N ALA A 45 -11.67 0.03 -27.45
CA ALA A 45 -12.65 -0.68 -26.67
C ALA A 45 -14.05 -0.55 -27.29
N LYS A 46 -14.87 -1.63 -27.25
CA LYS A 46 -16.30 -1.52 -27.51
C LYS A 46 -16.93 -0.65 -26.42
N GLU A 47 -17.82 0.26 -26.80
CA GLU A 47 -18.48 1.19 -25.86
C GLU A 47 -19.12 0.46 -24.67
N THR A 48 -19.88 -0.60 -24.95
CA THR A 48 -20.53 -1.43 -23.91
C THR A 48 -19.55 -2.07 -22.94
N ALA A 49 -18.38 -2.54 -23.41
CA ALA A 49 -17.35 -3.10 -22.56
C ALA A 49 -16.67 -2.00 -21.72
N GLY A 50 -16.44 -0.83 -22.33
CA GLY A 50 -15.91 0.33 -21.62
C GLY A 50 -16.80 0.76 -20.46
N GLU A 51 -18.09 0.93 -20.68
CA GLU A 51 -19.07 1.29 -19.64
C GLU A 51 -19.19 0.23 -18.53
N LEU A 52 -19.19 -1.06 -18.90
CA LEU A 52 -19.16 -2.14 -17.91
C LEU A 52 -17.92 -2.06 -17.03
N LEU A 53 -16.76 -1.86 -17.62
CA LEU A 53 -15.48 -1.78 -16.90
C LEU A 53 -15.45 -0.56 -15.98
N LYS A 54 -15.86 0.62 -16.45
CA LYS A 54 -15.98 1.84 -15.65
C LYS A 54 -16.86 1.63 -14.42
N LYS A 55 -18.06 1.11 -14.60
CA LYS A 55 -18.99 0.84 -13.52
C LYS A 55 -18.42 -0.16 -12.52
N THR A 56 -17.90 -1.29 -13.00
CA THR A 56 -17.33 -2.34 -12.13
C THR A 56 -16.20 -1.80 -11.27
N VAL A 57 -15.30 -0.98 -11.85
CA VAL A 57 -14.15 -0.42 -11.11
C VAL A 57 -14.61 0.66 -10.14
N ALA A 58 -15.62 1.47 -10.49
CA ALA A 58 -16.18 2.48 -9.58
C ALA A 58 -16.82 1.83 -8.34
N ASP A 59 -17.61 0.77 -8.54
CA ASP A 59 -18.37 0.09 -7.49
C ASP A 59 -17.49 -0.81 -6.61
N ALA A 60 -16.31 -1.25 -7.07
CA ALA A 60 -15.44 -2.14 -6.32
C ALA A 60 -14.83 -1.45 -5.09
N VAL A 61 -14.95 -2.10 -3.93
CA VAL A 61 -14.41 -1.61 -2.65
C VAL A 61 -12.99 -2.12 -2.42
N GLU A 62 -12.68 -3.35 -2.85
CA GLU A 62 -11.42 -4.04 -2.59
C GLU A 62 -10.74 -4.52 -3.88
N THR A 63 -9.43 -4.72 -3.80
CA THR A 63 -8.65 -5.38 -4.86
C THR A 63 -9.06 -6.84 -4.96
N GLY A 64 -9.43 -7.30 -6.15
CA GLY A 64 -9.84 -8.68 -6.38
C GLY A 64 -10.55 -8.91 -7.71
N VAL A 65 -10.98 -10.15 -7.96
CA VAL A 65 -11.73 -10.52 -9.14
C VAL A 65 -13.23 -10.33 -8.90
N VAL A 66 -13.84 -9.49 -9.73
CA VAL A 66 -15.28 -9.22 -9.74
C VAL A 66 -15.90 -9.96 -10.93
N LYS A 67 -17.00 -10.69 -10.68
CA LYS A 67 -17.77 -11.39 -11.73
C LYS A 67 -19.03 -10.61 -12.07
N VAL A 68 -19.19 -10.29 -13.36
CA VAL A 68 -20.38 -9.61 -13.89
C VAL A 68 -20.90 -10.42 -15.08
N GLY A 69 -21.96 -11.19 -14.84
CA GLY A 69 -22.43 -12.19 -15.80
C GLY A 69 -21.32 -13.23 -16.08
N ASN A 70 -20.96 -13.39 -17.33
CA ASN A 70 -19.87 -14.30 -17.76
C ASN A 70 -18.49 -13.64 -17.81
N GLN A 71 -18.40 -12.35 -17.49
CA GLN A 71 -17.14 -11.59 -17.51
C GLN A 71 -16.48 -11.65 -16.13
N GLU A 72 -15.16 -11.81 -16.15
CA GLU A 72 -14.31 -11.67 -14.97
C GLU A 72 -13.42 -10.44 -15.13
N ILE A 73 -13.44 -9.56 -14.14
CA ILE A 73 -12.69 -8.32 -14.13
C ILE A 73 -11.82 -8.30 -12.86
N PHE A 74 -10.51 -8.19 -13.02
CA PHE A 74 -9.63 -7.94 -11.89
C PHE A 74 -9.59 -6.44 -11.64
N VAL A 75 -10.06 -6.02 -10.48
CA VAL A 75 -10.01 -4.63 -10.01
C VAL A 75 -8.86 -4.50 -9.02
N GLU A 76 -8.09 -3.44 -9.16
CA GLU A 76 -6.93 -3.19 -8.33
C GLU A 76 -6.79 -1.71 -7.99
N THR A 77 -6.49 -1.42 -6.72
CA THR A 77 -6.14 -0.07 -6.28
C THR A 77 -4.64 -0.03 -5.98
N TYR A 78 -3.91 0.75 -6.78
CA TYR A 78 -2.52 1.09 -6.49
C TYR A 78 -2.49 2.30 -5.57
N GLU A 79 -1.64 2.25 -4.56
CA GLU A 79 -1.40 3.39 -3.67
C GLU A 79 0.10 3.69 -3.57
N LYS A 80 0.41 4.96 -3.38
CA LYS A 80 1.75 5.40 -2.99
C LYS A 80 2.11 4.74 -1.65
N ASN A 81 3.39 4.46 -1.46
CA ASN A 81 3.87 3.95 -0.17
C ASN A 81 3.36 4.82 0.97
N PRO A 82 2.81 4.23 2.03
CA PRO A 82 2.21 4.98 3.11
C PRO A 82 3.25 5.83 3.82
N ARG A 83 2.83 7.01 4.27
CA ARG A 83 3.68 7.94 5.02
C ARG A 83 3.44 7.77 6.52
N LEU A 84 4.49 7.39 7.27
CA LEU A 84 4.48 7.32 8.72
C LEU A 84 5.00 8.64 9.28
N VAL A 85 4.10 9.39 9.91
CA VAL A 85 4.39 10.67 10.56
C VAL A 85 4.48 10.45 12.07
N ILE A 86 5.68 10.52 12.59
CA ILE A 86 5.98 10.30 14.01
C ILE A 86 6.11 11.66 14.67
N LEU A 87 5.20 11.97 15.59
CA LEU A 87 5.21 13.19 16.39
C LEU A 87 5.79 12.90 17.77
N GLY A 88 6.96 13.47 18.02
CA GLY A 88 7.83 13.21 19.16
C GLY A 88 9.08 12.41 18.76
N GLY A 89 10.29 12.94 19.06
CA GLY A 89 11.59 12.32 18.77
C GLY A 89 12.18 11.52 19.95
N GLY A 90 11.32 11.00 20.85
CA GLY A 90 11.73 10.28 22.06
C GLY A 90 12.30 8.87 21.78
N HIS A 91 12.55 8.12 22.86
CA HIS A 91 13.15 6.78 22.77
C HIS A 91 12.26 5.76 22.06
N VAL A 92 10.94 5.87 22.15
CA VAL A 92 10.00 4.97 21.45
C VAL A 92 9.98 5.26 19.95
N SER A 93 10.17 6.51 19.55
CA SER A 93 10.12 6.95 18.16
C SER A 93 11.24 6.38 17.30
N ILE A 94 12.42 6.15 17.88
CA ILE A 94 13.58 5.60 17.16
C ILE A 94 13.25 4.20 16.59
N PRO A 95 12.93 3.19 17.41
CA PRO A 95 12.58 1.87 16.89
C PRO A 95 11.27 1.87 16.08
N VAL A 96 10.32 2.78 16.31
CA VAL A 96 9.14 2.95 15.44
C VAL A 96 9.56 3.37 14.04
N ALA A 97 10.48 4.32 13.91
CA ALA A 97 10.99 4.78 12.63
C ALA A 97 11.80 3.69 11.91
N GLU A 98 12.63 2.92 12.64
CA GLU A 98 13.41 1.80 12.09
C GLU A 98 12.50 0.70 11.52
N ILE A 99 11.52 0.23 12.30
CA ILE A 99 10.57 -0.78 11.86
C ILE A 99 9.70 -0.24 10.73
N GLY A 100 9.25 1.03 10.82
CA GLY A 100 8.48 1.68 9.78
C GLY A 100 9.23 1.72 8.45
N LYS A 101 10.52 2.04 8.45
CA LYS A 101 11.36 2.03 7.23
C LYS A 101 11.50 0.62 6.67
N LEU A 102 11.74 -0.37 7.51
CA LEU A 102 11.79 -1.78 7.12
C LEU A 102 10.47 -2.26 6.46
N LEU A 103 9.34 -1.71 6.90
CA LEU A 103 8.01 -2.01 6.36
C LEU A 103 7.65 -1.17 5.12
N GLY A 104 8.58 -0.39 4.57
CA GLY A 104 8.40 0.39 3.35
C GLY A 104 7.63 1.70 3.52
N PHE A 105 7.53 2.25 4.74
CA PHE A 105 6.95 3.57 4.95
C PHE A 105 7.93 4.69 4.57
N HIS A 106 7.40 5.78 4.03
CA HIS A 106 8.10 7.06 4.02
C HIS A 106 8.03 7.67 5.42
N ILE A 107 9.18 7.90 6.04
CA ILE A 107 9.28 8.29 7.45
C ILE A 107 9.48 9.79 7.59
N THR A 108 8.54 10.45 8.26
CA THR A 108 8.65 11.84 8.70
C THR A 108 8.67 11.87 10.23
N VAL A 109 9.67 12.50 10.83
CA VAL A 109 9.75 12.68 12.30
C VAL A 109 9.70 14.16 12.61
N MET A 110 8.85 14.55 13.58
CA MET A 110 8.72 15.94 14.05
C MET A 110 8.80 16.00 15.57
N ASP A 111 9.58 16.94 16.11
CA ASP A 111 9.65 17.27 17.56
C ASP A 111 9.87 18.79 17.69
N ASP A 112 9.46 19.36 18.82
CA ASP A 112 9.66 20.77 19.14
C ASP A 112 11.11 21.09 19.56
N ARG A 113 11.92 20.06 19.80
CA ARG A 113 13.33 20.15 20.19
C ARG A 113 14.24 19.69 19.06
N GLU A 114 15.12 20.58 18.61
CA GLU A 114 16.03 20.32 17.49
C GLU A 114 16.92 19.08 17.72
N ASP A 115 17.47 18.91 18.93
CA ASP A 115 18.32 17.78 19.31
C ASP A 115 17.61 16.42 19.24
N PHE A 116 16.27 16.41 19.13
CA PHE A 116 15.47 15.20 19.09
C PHE A 116 15.08 14.75 17.67
N VAL A 117 15.43 15.54 16.63
CA VAL A 117 15.13 15.21 15.22
C VAL A 117 16.40 15.24 14.35
N THR A 118 17.56 14.95 14.94
CA THR A 118 18.82 14.97 14.20
C THR A 118 18.97 13.75 13.28
N LYS A 119 19.88 13.86 12.29
CA LYS A 119 20.19 12.76 11.38
C LYS A 119 20.83 11.56 12.10
N GLU A 120 21.58 11.83 13.16
CA GLU A 120 22.23 10.81 13.99
C GLU A 120 21.21 9.97 14.75
N ARG A 121 20.13 10.60 15.23
CA ARG A 121 19.04 9.91 15.94
C ARG A 121 18.10 9.16 15.00
N PHE A 122 17.82 9.71 13.82
CA PHE A 122 16.91 9.15 12.84
C PHE A 122 17.58 9.06 11.46
N PRO A 123 18.63 8.24 11.30
CA PRO A 123 19.32 8.12 10.00
C PRO A 123 18.42 7.57 8.91
N GLN A 124 17.42 6.78 9.26
CA GLN A 124 16.43 6.16 8.37
C GLN A 124 15.25 7.06 7.99
N ALA A 125 15.07 8.22 8.69
CA ALA A 125 13.98 9.14 8.36
C ALA A 125 14.23 9.86 7.04
N ASP A 126 13.21 9.92 6.20
CA ASP A 126 13.22 10.66 4.94
C ASP A 126 13.11 12.17 5.19
N GLU A 127 12.31 12.56 6.19
CA GLU A 127 12.11 13.95 6.59
C GLU A 127 12.26 14.10 8.12
N ARG A 128 12.94 15.15 8.55
CA ARG A 128 13.13 15.55 9.95
C ARG A 128 12.74 17.01 10.09
N ILE A 129 11.80 17.29 11.00
CA ILE A 129 11.17 18.61 11.13
C ILE A 129 11.26 19.06 12.58
N THR A 130 11.88 20.22 12.81
CA THR A 130 11.80 20.90 14.11
C THR A 130 10.66 21.92 14.08
N GLY A 131 9.82 21.89 15.08
CA GLY A 131 8.73 22.87 15.22
C GLY A 131 7.70 22.50 16.26
N ASP A 132 6.95 23.51 16.68
CA ASP A 132 5.81 23.34 17.57
C ASP A 132 4.75 22.44 16.93
N PHE A 133 4.16 21.54 17.71
CA PHE A 133 3.12 20.63 17.23
C PHE A 133 1.84 21.35 16.78
N GLU A 134 1.60 22.57 17.22
CA GLU A 134 0.49 23.40 16.73
C GLU A 134 0.73 23.86 15.27
N THR A 135 1.99 23.94 14.83
CA THR A 135 2.37 24.29 13.46
C THR A 135 2.40 23.10 12.48
N LEU A 136 2.01 21.92 12.94
CA LEU A 136 1.96 20.71 12.11
C LEU A 136 1.23 20.91 10.78
N PRO A 137 0.08 21.61 10.68
CA PRO A 137 -0.61 21.84 9.41
C PRO A 137 0.21 22.61 8.39
N GLU A 138 1.10 23.49 8.85
CA GLU A 138 1.94 24.32 7.99
C GLU A 138 3.20 23.59 7.53
N LYS A 139 3.74 22.72 8.39
CA LYS A 139 5.02 22.03 8.17
C LYS A 139 4.87 20.69 7.44
N ILE A 140 3.75 20.00 7.61
CA ILE A 140 3.47 18.70 7.01
C ILE A 140 2.22 18.81 6.15
N PRO A 141 2.32 18.69 4.81
CA PRO A 141 1.17 18.68 3.93
C PRO A 141 0.17 17.55 4.30
N PRO A 142 -1.13 17.72 4.04
CA PRO A 142 -2.10 16.66 4.24
C PRO A 142 -1.90 15.53 3.22
N TYR A 143 -1.95 14.29 3.69
CA TYR A 143 -1.90 13.08 2.85
C TYR A 143 -3.02 12.14 3.26
N GLU A 144 -3.80 11.63 2.30
CA GLU A 144 -4.87 10.65 2.57
C GLU A 144 -4.32 9.33 3.15
N ASN A 145 -3.09 8.97 2.78
CA ASN A 145 -2.39 7.78 3.25
C ASN A 145 -1.40 8.06 4.39
N ALA A 146 -1.59 9.16 5.14
CA ALA A 146 -0.77 9.45 6.32
C ALA A 146 -1.15 8.56 7.50
N TRP A 147 -0.15 8.03 8.18
CA TRP A 147 -0.23 7.22 9.39
C TRP A 147 0.43 7.99 10.52
N TYR A 148 -0.36 8.58 11.40
CA TYR A 148 0.14 9.40 12.49
C TYR A 148 0.38 8.57 13.74
N VAL A 149 1.59 8.70 14.31
CA VAL A 149 1.99 8.11 15.59
C VAL A 149 2.42 9.22 16.53
N VAL A 150 1.59 9.51 17.54
CA VAL A 150 1.83 10.55 18.53
C VAL A 150 2.44 9.92 19.77
N VAL A 151 3.74 10.17 20.00
CA VAL A 151 4.54 9.61 21.12
C VAL A 151 5.37 10.69 21.81
N ILE A 152 4.72 11.83 22.03
CA ILE A 152 5.32 13.01 22.67
C ILE A 152 5.30 12.96 24.20
N ARG A 153 6.09 13.81 24.82
CA ARG A 153 6.09 14.01 26.28
C ARG A 153 5.01 15.01 26.68
N GLY A 154 4.25 14.69 27.73
CA GLY A 154 3.32 15.64 28.37
C GLY A 154 1.93 15.65 27.75
N HIS A 155 1.03 16.42 28.38
CA HIS A 155 -0.40 16.43 28.06
C HIS A 155 -0.80 17.53 27.07
N LEU A 156 -0.03 18.59 26.97
CA LEU A 156 -0.38 19.76 26.15
C LEU A 156 -0.19 19.48 24.66
N GLY A 157 0.93 18.90 24.29
CA GLY A 157 1.25 18.58 22.90
C GLY A 157 0.34 17.50 22.30
N ASP A 158 -0.09 16.48 23.07
CA ASP A 158 -1.02 15.44 22.59
C ASP A 158 -2.34 16.04 22.07
N SER A 159 -2.92 16.97 22.84
CA SER A 159 -4.17 17.64 22.42
C SER A 159 -3.97 18.55 21.22
N ALA A 160 -2.82 19.21 21.09
CA ALA A 160 -2.47 20.02 19.92
C ALA A 160 -2.35 19.14 18.68
N CYS A 161 -1.59 18.04 18.78
CA CYS A 161 -1.48 17.05 17.70
C CYS A 161 -2.85 16.50 17.29
N ALA A 162 -3.68 16.09 18.27
CA ALA A 162 -4.98 15.52 17.99
C ALA A 162 -5.90 16.51 17.24
N ARG A 163 -5.96 17.76 17.68
CA ARG A 163 -6.71 18.83 16.98
C ARG A 163 -6.23 19.03 15.55
N ALA A 164 -4.92 19.05 15.35
CA ALA A 164 -4.33 19.27 14.04
C ALA A 164 -4.60 18.09 13.08
N ILE A 165 -4.51 16.85 13.59
CA ILE A 165 -4.70 15.63 12.80
C ILE A 165 -6.18 15.42 12.45
N LEU A 166 -7.10 15.57 13.40
CA LEU A 166 -8.53 15.34 13.18
C LEU A 166 -9.18 16.31 12.18
N LYS A 167 -8.51 17.41 11.83
CA LYS A 167 -8.95 18.39 10.81
C LYS A 167 -8.46 18.10 9.41
N ARG A 168 -7.77 16.98 9.19
CA ARG A 168 -7.15 16.62 7.91
C ARG A 168 -7.40 15.16 7.56
N PRO A 169 -7.22 14.76 6.28
CA PRO A 169 -7.28 13.35 5.92
C PRO A 169 -6.13 12.57 6.56
N PHE A 170 -6.40 11.33 6.95
CA PHE A 170 -5.41 10.35 7.42
C PHE A 170 -5.93 8.93 7.21
N ALA A 171 -5.00 7.97 7.09
CA ALA A 171 -5.31 6.55 7.04
C ALA A 171 -5.36 5.91 8.42
N TYR A 172 -4.57 6.44 9.38
CA TYR A 172 -4.47 5.94 10.74
C TYR A 172 -4.00 7.07 11.67
N PHE A 173 -4.54 7.09 12.89
CA PHE A 173 -4.08 7.98 13.93
C PHE A 173 -4.00 7.24 15.28
N GLY A 174 -2.79 7.03 15.76
CA GLY A 174 -2.50 6.42 17.05
C GLY A 174 -1.80 7.36 18.02
N MET A 175 -2.18 7.30 19.30
CA MET A 175 -1.63 8.16 20.36
C MET A 175 -1.25 7.35 21.59
N ILE A 176 -0.03 7.55 22.09
CA ILE A 176 0.43 6.93 23.33
C ILE A 176 -0.25 7.59 24.56
N GLY A 177 -0.59 6.79 25.54
CA GLY A 177 -1.12 7.31 26.79
C GLY A 177 -1.68 6.24 27.70
N SER A 178 -1.72 6.53 29.03
CA SER A 178 -2.49 5.71 29.95
C SER A 178 -3.99 5.82 29.68
N LYS A 179 -4.79 4.85 30.09
CA LYS A 179 -6.26 4.88 29.96
C LYS A 179 -6.86 6.18 30.51
N THR A 180 -6.34 6.71 31.65
CA THR A 180 -6.77 7.98 32.23
C THR A 180 -6.44 9.16 31.32
N LYS A 181 -5.22 9.22 30.77
CA LYS A 181 -4.81 10.28 29.85
C LYS A 181 -5.67 10.28 28.59
N VAL A 182 -5.92 9.12 28.03
CA VAL A 182 -6.77 8.95 26.84
C VAL A 182 -8.20 9.45 27.11
N ARG A 183 -8.80 9.09 28.23
CA ARG A 183 -10.13 9.57 28.63
C ARG A 183 -10.20 11.09 28.72
N ILE A 184 -9.25 11.72 29.41
CA ILE A 184 -9.18 13.18 29.54
C ILE A 184 -9.04 13.86 28.19
N THR A 185 -8.18 13.34 27.30
CA THR A 185 -7.99 13.89 25.94
C THR A 185 -9.27 13.77 25.11
N ARG A 186 -9.98 12.64 25.20
CA ARG A 186 -11.25 12.44 24.48
C ARG A 186 -12.34 13.40 24.97
N GLU A 187 -12.52 13.53 26.30
CA GLU A 187 -13.47 14.48 26.89
C GLU A 187 -13.19 15.92 26.46
N LYS A 188 -11.92 16.31 26.39
CA LYS A 188 -11.52 17.65 25.95
C LYS A 188 -11.82 17.89 24.48
N LEU A 189 -11.53 16.93 23.61
CA LEU A 189 -11.81 17.03 22.16
C LEU A 189 -13.33 17.13 21.91
N LEU A 190 -14.15 16.34 22.61
CA LEU A 190 -15.60 16.44 22.52
C LEU A 190 -16.11 17.82 22.98
N ALA A 191 -15.57 18.35 24.06
CA ALA A 191 -15.90 19.70 24.54
C ALA A 191 -15.46 20.81 23.57
N GLU A 192 -14.44 20.60 22.78
CA GLU A 192 -13.97 21.47 21.71
C GLU A 192 -14.79 21.34 20.40
N GLY A 193 -15.80 20.45 20.36
CA GLY A 193 -16.74 20.31 19.23
C GLY A 193 -16.39 19.25 18.19
N PHE A 194 -15.40 18.39 18.44
CA PHE A 194 -15.16 17.21 17.59
C PHE A 194 -16.27 16.18 17.81
N THR A 195 -16.65 15.47 16.75
CA THR A 195 -17.69 14.43 16.84
C THR A 195 -17.19 13.18 17.54
N GLU A 196 -18.11 12.36 18.07
CA GLU A 196 -17.76 11.06 18.66
C GLU A 196 -17.01 10.17 17.67
N ASP A 197 -17.43 10.14 16.39
CA ASP A 197 -16.78 9.35 15.35
C ASP A 197 -15.32 9.77 15.13
N GLN A 198 -15.07 11.09 15.08
CA GLN A 198 -13.71 11.61 14.98
C GLN A 198 -12.86 11.23 16.20
N VAL A 199 -13.39 11.37 17.39
CA VAL A 199 -12.67 11.03 18.61
C VAL A 199 -12.45 9.52 18.75
N ASN A 200 -13.43 8.70 18.33
CA ASN A 200 -13.33 7.25 18.34
C ASN A 200 -12.40 6.69 17.25
N SER A 201 -12.11 7.44 16.19
CA SER A 201 -11.12 7.06 15.19
C SER A 201 -9.67 7.08 15.71
N ILE A 202 -9.43 7.64 16.90
CA ILE A 202 -8.11 7.67 17.53
C ILE A 202 -7.81 6.32 18.19
N HIS A 203 -6.78 5.64 17.74
CA HIS A 203 -6.23 4.44 18.38
C HIS A 203 -5.44 4.84 19.64
N ALA A 204 -6.09 4.80 20.79
CA ALA A 204 -5.48 5.22 22.05
C ALA A 204 -6.01 4.38 23.23
N PRO A 205 -5.16 3.78 24.04
CA PRO A 205 -3.70 3.70 23.89
C PRO A 205 -3.26 3.02 22.59
N ILE A 206 -2.26 3.57 21.90
CA ILE A 206 -1.69 3.01 20.66
C ILE A 206 -0.99 1.68 20.95
N GLY A 207 -1.11 0.73 20.03
CA GLY A 207 -0.42 -0.54 20.04
C GLY A 207 -1.26 -1.73 20.54
N LEU A 208 -0.94 -2.91 20.04
CA LEU A 208 -1.56 -4.15 20.50
C LEU A 208 -1.11 -4.48 21.95
N PRO A 209 -1.98 -5.10 22.77
CA PRO A 209 -1.68 -5.38 24.18
C PRO A 209 -0.75 -6.61 24.35
N ILE A 210 0.50 -6.48 23.94
CA ILE A 210 1.53 -7.54 24.02
C ILE A 210 2.37 -7.50 25.30
N GLY A 211 2.09 -6.54 26.22
CA GLY A 211 2.78 -6.45 27.51
C GLY A 211 4.15 -5.76 27.47
N GLY A 212 4.51 -5.11 26.37
CA GLY A 212 5.80 -4.41 26.21
C GLY A 212 5.99 -3.27 27.20
N GLN A 213 7.19 -3.16 27.78
CA GLN A 213 7.58 -2.12 28.74
C GLN A 213 8.76 -1.29 28.24
N MET A 214 9.69 -1.90 27.53
CA MET A 214 10.86 -1.21 26.98
C MET A 214 10.51 -0.47 25.69
N PRO A 215 11.19 0.64 25.35
CA PRO A 215 10.90 1.42 24.15
C PRO A 215 10.80 0.60 22.86
N ALA A 216 11.69 -0.38 22.66
CA ALA A 216 11.65 -1.25 21.49
C ALA A 216 10.42 -2.19 21.50
N GLU A 217 10.01 -2.71 22.65
CA GLU A 217 8.83 -3.57 22.79
C GLU A 217 7.54 -2.77 22.54
N ILE A 218 7.49 -1.53 23.03
CA ILE A 218 6.38 -0.60 22.75
C ILE A 218 6.32 -0.30 21.25
N ALA A 219 7.46 -0.10 20.59
CA ALA A 219 7.50 0.11 19.15
C ALA A 219 7.01 -1.12 18.37
N VAL A 220 7.35 -2.34 18.78
CA VAL A 220 6.81 -3.57 18.20
C VAL A 220 5.29 -3.63 18.36
N SER A 221 4.76 -3.29 19.55
CA SER A 221 3.32 -3.21 19.80
C SER A 221 2.62 -2.22 18.86
N ILE A 222 3.16 -1.00 18.73
CA ILE A 222 2.65 0.05 17.85
C ILE A 222 2.68 -0.42 16.38
N MET A 223 3.81 -0.92 15.92
CA MET A 223 3.96 -1.31 14.52
C MET A 223 3.16 -2.57 14.18
N ALA A 224 2.93 -3.47 15.13
CA ALA A 224 2.04 -4.62 14.95
C ALA A 224 0.58 -4.17 14.74
N GLU A 225 0.09 -3.18 15.49
CA GLU A 225 -1.24 -2.59 15.28
C GLU A 225 -1.31 -1.90 13.90
N ILE A 226 -0.29 -1.11 13.54
CA ILE A 226 -0.22 -0.45 12.23
C ILE A 226 -0.25 -1.48 11.10
N VAL A 227 0.49 -2.59 11.20
CA VAL A 227 0.44 -3.68 10.22
C VAL A 227 -0.94 -4.33 10.15
N GLN A 228 -1.60 -4.55 11.29
CA GLN A 228 -2.96 -5.08 11.36
C GLN A 228 -3.95 -4.16 10.64
N GLU A 229 -3.93 -2.86 10.92
CA GLU A 229 -4.83 -1.89 10.31
C GLU A 229 -4.55 -1.71 8.81
N LYS A 230 -3.26 -1.63 8.44
CA LYS A 230 -2.84 -1.52 7.04
C LYS A 230 -3.34 -2.69 6.19
N ASN A 231 -3.39 -3.88 6.76
CA ASN A 231 -3.77 -5.11 6.05
C ASN A 231 -5.27 -5.45 6.15
N ARG A 232 -6.10 -4.61 6.78
CA ARG A 232 -7.56 -4.79 6.80
C ARG A 232 -8.19 -4.68 5.41
N HIS A 233 -7.60 -3.86 4.54
CA HIS A 233 -8.04 -3.71 3.15
C HIS A 233 -6.90 -4.09 2.23
N PHE A 234 -7.15 -4.99 1.29
CA PHE A 234 -6.16 -5.38 0.29
C PHE A 234 -5.90 -4.20 -0.67
N ARG A 235 -4.72 -3.63 -0.59
CA ARG A 235 -4.23 -2.55 -1.46
C ARG A 235 -2.89 -2.97 -2.04
N THR A 236 -2.65 -2.61 -3.28
CA THR A 236 -1.36 -2.83 -3.92
C THR A 236 -0.50 -1.61 -3.68
N TYR A 237 0.57 -1.78 -2.90
CA TYR A 237 1.61 -0.77 -2.84
C TYR A 237 2.57 -0.96 -4.01
N CYS A 238 3.08 0.15 -4.54
CA CYS A 238 4.06 0.11 -5.61
C CYS A 238 5.37 -0.47 -5.06
N ASP A 239 5.80 -1.61 -5.62
CA ASP A 239 7.11 -2.18 -5.33
C ASP A 239 8.17 -1.31 -6.03
N GLU A 240 9.15 -0.80 -5.28
CA GLU A 240 10.14 0.16 -5.77
C GLU A 240 11.01 -0.43 -6.90
N GLU A 241 11.37 -1.72 -6.80
CA GLU A 241 12.19 -2.37 -7.83
C GLU A 241 11.39 -2.60 -9.12
N VAL A 242 10.11 -2.98 -8.99
CA VAL A 242 9.20 -3.14 -10.13
C VAL A 242 8.92 -1.79 -10.78
N GLU A 243 8.66 -0.74 -9.99
CA GLU A 243 8.45 0.61 -10.50
C GLU A 243 9.69 1.12 -11.23
N ALA A 244 10.89 0.96 -10.65
CA ALA A 244 12.14 1.36 -11.27
C ALA A 244 12.36 0.67 -12.62
N ALA A 245 12.12 -0.64 -12.70
CA ALA A 245 12.22 -1.39 -13.96
C ALA A 245 11.27 -0.83 -15.04
N ILE A 246 10.03 -0.55 -14.69
CA ILE A 246 9.02 0.02 -15.60
C ILE A 246 9.41 1.43 -16.06
N ARG A 247 9.88 2.29 -15.13
CA ARG A 247 10.32 3.66 -15.45
C ARG A 247 11.54 3.70 -16.37
N LEU A 248 12.41 2.71 -16.27
CA LEU A 248 13.54 2.51 -17.18
C LEU A 248 13.13 1.95 -18.56
N GLY A 249 11.82 1.72 -18.79
CA GLY A 249 11.32 1.24 -20.07
C GLY A 249 11.54 -0.26 -20.30
N ALA A 250 11.66 -1.06 -19.25
CA ALA A 250 11.86 -2.50 -19.35
C ALA A 250 10.73 -3.17 -20.14
N ALA A 251 11.12 -4.14 -20.97
CA ALA A 251 10.21 -5.06 -21.64
C ALA A 251 10.22 -6.41 -20.94
N GLY A 252 9.04 -7.00 -20.76
CA GLY A 252 8.89 -8.26 -20.03
C GLY A 252 7.44 -8.61 -19.78
N THR A 253 7.20 -9.33 -18.70
CA THR A 253 5.85 -9.72 -18.28
C THR A 253 5.62 -9.32 -16.81
N MET A 254 4.54 -8.58 -16.56
CA MET A 254 4.06 -8.37 -15.20
C MET A 254 3.27 -9.60 -14.76
N VAL A 255 3.63 -10.14 -13.60
CA VAL A 255 3.04 -11.33 -13.00
C VAL A 255 2.37 -10.90 -11.70
N THR A 256 1.05 -11.09 -11.58
CA THR A 256 0.27 -10.60 -10.44
C THR A 256 -0.59 -11.72 -9.85
N ILE A 257 -0.57 -11.91 -8.51
CA ILE A 257 -1.57 -12.75 -7.85
C ILE A 257 -2.92 -12.03 -7.86
N ILE A 258 -3.95 -12.64 -8.46
CA ILE A 258 -5.29 -12.05 -8.54
C ILE A 258 -6.32 -12.73 -7.64
N GLU A 259 -6.11 -14.00 -7.29
CA GLU A 259 -6.94 -14.74 -6.34
C GLU A 259 -6.07 -15.74 -5.55
N LYS A 260 -6.46 -15.99 -4.32
CA LYS A 260 -5.88 -17.06 -3.49
C LYS A 260 -6.95 -17.83 -2.74
N LYS A 261 -6.73 -19.14 -2.57
CA LYS A 261 -7.53 -19.99 -1.70
C LYS A 261 -6.58 -20.78 -0.80
N GLY A 262 -6.85 -20.80 0.50
CA GLY A 262 -5.99 -21.43 1.49
C GLY A 262 -4.78 -20.54 1.89
N SER A 263 -3.76 -21.16 2.48
CA SER A 263 -2.55 -20.46 2.96
C SER A 263 -1.60 -20.17 1.79
N SER A 264 -1.28 -18.91 1.59
CA SER A 264 -0.29 -18.44 0.59
C SER A 264 0.64 -17.43 1.25
N PRO A 265 1.96 -17.45 0.92
CA PRO A 265 2.94 -16.52 1.50
C PRO A 265 2.64 -15.05 1.22
N ARG A 266 2.01 -14.76 0.06
CA ARG A 266 1.62 -13.40 -0.33
C ARG A 266 0.15 -13.31 -0.72
N GLY A 267 -0.41 -12.10 -0.62
CA GLY A 267 -1.81 -11.79 -0.92
C GLY A 267 -2.07 -11.39 -2.36
N THR A 268 -3.35 -11.23 -2.69
CA THR A 268 -3.83 -10.63 -3.93
C THR A 268 -3.21 -9.26 -4.14
N GLY A 269 -2.81 -8.94 -5.38
CA GLY A 269 -2.11 -7.70 -5.74
C GLY A 269 -0.57 -7.81 -5.69
N SER A 270 0.01 -8.87 -5.11
CA SER A 270 1.46 -9.08 -5.11
C SER A 270 2.00 -9.25 -6.53
N LYS A 271 3.11 -8.59 -6.83
CA LYS A 271 3.66 -8.50 -8.18
C LYS A 271 5.12 -8.91 -8.26
N MET A 272 5.45 -9.49 -9.41
CA MET A 272 6.81 -9.75 -9.86
C MET A 272 6.89 -9.32 -11.33
N PHE A 273 7.95 -8.63 -11.71
CA PHE A 273 8.24 -8.33 -13.11
C PHE A 273 9.33 -9.27 -13.61
N VAL A 274 9.06 -9.95 -14.72
CA VAL A 274 9.98 -10.88 -15.38
C VAL A 274 10.47 -10.21 -16.65
N PHE A 275 11.77 -9.90 -16.69
CA PHE A 275 12.42 -9.36 -17.87
C PHE A 275 12.49 -10.39 -19.00
N ARG A 276 12.70 -9.96 -20.26
CA ARG A 276 12.85 -10.86 -21.40
C ARG A 276 14.04 -11.82 -21.29
N ASP A 277 15.06 -11.45 -20.53
CA ASP A 277 16.25 -12.28 -20.26
C ASP A 277 16.06 -13.25 -19.09
N GLY A 278 14.86 -13.30 -18.48
CA GLY A 278 14.52 -14.18 -17.40
C GLY A 278 14.86 -13.67 -15.99
N ARG A 279 15.52 -12.51 -15.84
CA ARG A 279 15.70 -11.87 -14.54
C ARG A 279 14.35 -11.44 -13.96
N THR A 280 14.26 -11.35 -12.65
CA THR A 280 13.04 -10.97 -11.95
C THR A 280 13.31 -9.86 -10.94
N VAL A 281 12.32 -9.00 -10.71
CA VAL A 281 12.27 -8.03 -9.61
C VAL A 281 10.88 -8.07 -8.97
N GLY A 282 10.78 -7.75 -7.69
CA GLY A 282 9.58 -7.98 -6.90
C GLY A 282 9.37 -9.46 -6.58
N SER A 283 8.23 -9.81 -5.97
CA SER A 283 7.93 -11.20 -5.60
C SER A 283 6.44 -11.47 -5.49
N ILE A 284 6.01 -12.65 -5.88
CA ILE A 284 4.65 -13.18 -5.68
C ILE A 284 4.57 -14.21 -4.54
N GLY A 285 5.64 -14.32 -3.72
CA GLY A 285 5.63 -15.14 -2.50
C GLY A 285 6.71 -16.21 -2.44
N GLY A 286 7.60 -16.29 -3.42
CA GLY A 286 8.72 -17.23 -3.43
C GLY A 286 8.33 -18.67 -3.74
N GLY A 287 9.30 -19.57 -3.62
CA GLY A 287 9.12 -21.00 -3.76
C GLY A 287 8.74 -21.46 -5.18
N LYS A 288 8.09 -22.64 -5.24
CA LYS A 288 7.76 -23.32 -6.49
C LYS A 288 6.87 -22.49 -7.43
N VAL A 289 5.87 -21.81 -6.87
CA VAL A 289 4.92 -21.01 -7.67
C VAL A 289 5.63 -19.85 -8.37
N GLU A 290 6.47 -19.11 -7.64
CA GLU A 290 7.23 -18.00 -8.21
C GLU A 290 8.20 -18.47 -9.30
N PHE A 291 8.90 -19.57 -9.06
CA PHE A 291 9.80 -20.18 -10.02
C PHE A 291 9.07 -20.62 -11.31
N GLU A 292 7.94 -21.35 -11.17
CA GLU A 292 7.15 -21.82 -12.32
C GLU A 292 6.50 -20.66 -13.07
N ALA A 293 5.95 -19.67 -12.37
CA ALA A 293 5.37 -18.49 -12.97
C ALA A 293 6.42 -17.64 -13.69
N GLY A 294 7.61 -17.46 -13.08
CA GLY A 294 8.73 -16.76 -13.71
C GLY A 294 9.19 -17.42 -15.01
N LYS A 295 9.36 -18.75 -14.99
CA LYS A 295 9.71 -19.51 -16.18
C LYS A 295 8.64 -19.41 -17.28
N TYR A 296 7.36 -19.43 -16.88
CA TYR A 296 6.27 -19.32 -17.83
C TYR A 296 6.14 -17.91 -18.42
N ALA A 297 6.38 -16.88 -17.61
CA ALA A 297 6.24 -15.49 -18.01
C ALA A 297 7.06 -15.08 -19.24
N SER A 298 8.22 -15.74 -19.46
CA SER A 298 9.06 -15.49 -20.65
C SER A 298 8.42 -15.91 -21.99
N GLN A 299 7.37 -16.75 -21.95
CA GLN A 299 6.68 -17.29 -23.12
C GLN A 299 5.35 -16.59 -23.42
N VAL A 300 4.89 -15.74 -22.50
CA VAL A 300 3.58 -15.08 -22.57
C VAL A 300 3.59 -14.00 -23.66
N GLN A 301 2.60 -14.08 -24.58
CA GLN A 301 2.45 -13.14 -25.69
C GLN A 301 1.17 -12.28 -25.55
N ALA A 302 0.19 -12.75 -24.79
CA ALA A 302 -1.08 -12.08 -24.57
C ALA A 302 -1.44 -12.10 -23.07
N VAL A 303 -2.43 -11.30 -22.69
CA VAL A 303 -2.94 -11.32 -21.31
C VAL A 303 -3.65 -12.65 -21.06
N GLU A 304 -3.24 -13.34 -20.02
CA GLU A 304 -3.81 -14.63 -19.63
C GLU A 304 -3.69 -14.89 -18.13
N THR A 305 -4.44 -15.88 -17.63
CA THR A 305 -4.37 -16.30 -16.23
C THR A 305 -4.06 -17.78 -16.11
N ARG A 306 -3.33 -18.14 -15.03
CA ARG A 306 -3.07 -19.54 -14.65
C ARG A 306 -3.31 -19.78 -13.17
N ILE A 307 -3.71 -21.02 -12.86
CA ILE A 307 -3.88 -21.47 -11.49
C ILE A 307 -2.69 -22.37 -11.14
N TYR A 308 -2.08 -22.10 -10.00
CA TYR A 308 -1.00 -22.88 -9.40
C TYR A 308 -1.45 -23.48 -8.07
N GLU A 309 -1.14 -24.74 -7.85
CA GLU A 309 -1.40 -25.43 -6.59
C GLU A 309 -0.21 -25.25 -5.63
N LEU A 310 -0.52 -24.84 -4.41
CA LEU A 310 0.42 -24.70 -3.31
C LEU A 310 0.49 -26.01 -2.54
N GLY A 311 1.43 -26.89 -2.92
CA GLY A 311 1.69 -28.14 -2.20
C GLY A 311 0.97 -29.35 -2.77
N GLN A 312 1.78 -30.27 -3.20
CA GLN A 312 1.86 -31.73 -3.12
C GLN A 312 3.07 -32.15 -3.98
N GLY A 313 4.27 -31.81 -3.53
CA GLY A 313 5.46 -32.49 -3.98
C GLY A 313 5.58 -33.78 -3.17
N LYS A 314 5.50 -34.96 -3.79
CA LYS A 314 6.02 -36.21 -3.23
C LYS A 314 7.54 -36.04 -3.13
N GLY A 315 8.05 -35.66 -1.96
CA GLY A 315 9.49 -35.54 -1.71
C GLY A 315 9.75 -34.72 -0.45
N ASP A 316 10.15 -35.37 0.61
CA ASP A 316 10.81 -34.93 1.83
C ASP A 316 10.87 -33.43 2.13
N LEU A 317 9.98 -33.01 2.94
CA LEU A 317 9.89 -31.92 3.92
C LEU A 317 8.43 -31.41 3.87
N GLY A 318 7.61 -31.94 4.77
CA GLY A 318 6.15 -31.74 4.84
C GLY A 318 5.71 -30.29 4.89
N VAL A 319 5.59 -29.65 3.74
CA VAL A 319 4.89 -28.37 3.60
C VAL A 319 3.41 -28.68 3.44
N ILE A 320 2.69 -28.65 4.55
CA ILE A 320 1.23 -28.81 4.65
C ILE A 320 0.56 -27.45 4.33
N CYS A 321 0.95 -26.77 3.29
CA CYS A 321 0.23 -25.60 2.80
C CYS A 321 -0.59 -25.99 1.57
N GLY A 322 -1.79 -26.51 1.80
CA GLY A 322 -2.76 -26.77 0.74
C GLY A 322 -3.49 -25.49 0.36
N GLY A 323 -3.26 -25.00 -0.84
CA GLY A 323 -3.96 -23.84 -1.37
C GLY A 323 -3.77 -23.69 -2.87
N THR A 324 -4.49 -22.75 -3.48
CA THR A 324 -4.30 -22.39 -4.88
C THR A 324 -4.14 -20.89 -5.01
N VAL A 325 -3.33 -20.46 -5.98
CA VAL A 325 -3.23 -19.07 -6.41
C VAL A 325 -3.54 -18.97 -7.89
N ARG A 326 -4.32 -17.96 -8.27
CA ARG A 326 -4.53 -17.58 -9.66
C ARG A 326 -3.66 -16.39 -9.97
N VAL A 327 -2.87 -16.52 -11.02
CA VAL A 327 -1.87 -15.56 -11.43
C VAL A 327 -2.26 -14.98 -12.77
N LEU A 328 -2.21 -13.66 -12.88
CA LEU A 328 -2.38 -12.90 -14.11
C LEU A 328 -1.00 -12.60 -14.71
N PHE A 329 -0.87 -12.81 -16.01
CA PHE A 329 0.29 -12.50 -16.82
C PHE A 329 -0.05 -11.41 -17.82
N GLU A 330 0.64 -10.27 -17.76
CA GLU A 330 0.43 -9.13 -18.64
C GLU A 330 1.75 -8.79 -19.37
N PRO A 331 1.85 -8.99 -20.70
CA PRO A 331 3.02 -8.54 -21.45
C PRO A 331 3.19 -7.03 -21.37
N VAL A 332 4.41 -6.59 -21.06
CA VAL A 332 4.81 -5.18 -20.99
C VAL A 332 5.84 -4.93 -22.09
N ASN A 333 5.46 -4.13 -23.08
CA ASN A 333 6.37 -3.74 -24.16
C ASN A 333 7.30 -2.63 -23.69
N ALA A 334 8.52 -2.63 -24.26
CA ALA A 334 9.44 -1.51 -24.06
C ALA A 334 8.73 -0.19 -24.36
N GLY A 335 8.84 0.77 -23.45
CA GLY A 335 8.28 2.10 -23.65
C GLY A 335 8.85 2.70 -24.93
N LYS A 336 8.07 2.73 -26.00
CA LYS A 336 8.33 3.71 -27.05
C LYS A 336 8.12 5.05 -26.40
N ASN A 337 9.17 5.85 -26.26
CA ASN A 337 9.04 7.28 -26.06
C ASN A 337 7.95 7.75 -27.01
N MET A 338 6.76 8.03 -26.50
CA MET A 338 5.74 8.71 -27.30
C MET A 338 6.27 10.11 -27.56
N PRO A 339 6.58 10.51 -28.82
CA PRO A 339 6.89 11.89 -29.12
C PRO A 339 5.60 12.70 -28.92
N GLY A 340 5.65 13.68 -28.04
CA GLY A 340 4.88 14.89 -28.12
C GLY A 340 3.36 14.76 -27.95
N LEU A 341 2.89 15.08 -26.75
CA LEU A 341 1.70 15.90 -26.61
C LEU A 341 2.22 17.35 -26.42
N ALA A 342 2.32 18.07 -27.55
CA ALA A 342 2.34 19.51 -27.56
C ALA A 342 0.92 20.02 -27.33
#